data_2359c49f41e1a74eb673438965b5ca4d
#
_entry.id   2359c49f41e1a74eb673438965b5ca4d
#
_cell.length_a   1.000
_cell.length_b   1.000
_cell.length_c   1.000
_cell.angle_alpha   90.00
_cell.angle_beta   90.00
_cell.angle_gamma   90.00
#
_symmetry.space_group_name_H-M   'P 1'
#
loop_
_entity.id
_entity.type
_entity.pdbx_description
1 polymer ?
#
loop_
_entity_poly.entity_id
_entity_poly.type
_entity_poly.pdbx_seq_one_letter_code
_entity_poly.pdbx_strand_id
1 'polypeptide(L)'
;MTLPVTAMTAAILALFFIYLSYQVVKQRVRTETSFGAGNDEHMDMVRGCQSNLIEYTPVTLIMLALLELSSANHMALMVLAVAFMIGRFLHVFGMHRHHAGKTVKFRQIAMVTTWTTMVILALWIIYLCVTVNLLS
;
A
#
# COMPACT_ATOMS: atom_id res chain seq x y z
N MET A 1 23.77 -0.04 3.78
CA MET A 1 22.50 -0.38 3.05
C MET A 1 22.22 0.73 2.06
N THR A 2 22.04 0.41 0.80
CA THR A 2 21.87 1.40 -0.29
C THR A 2 20.43 1.91 -0.42
N LEU A 3 19.45 1.17 0.08
CA LEU A 3 18.01 1.47 -0.02
C LEU A 3 17.29 1.41 1.35
N PRO A 4 17.69 2.22 2.34
CA PRO A 4 17.15 2.11 3.70
C PRO A 4 15.65 2.45 3.79
N VAL A 5 15.16 3.46 3.06
CA VAL A 5 13.73 3.85 3.07
C VAL A 5 12.88 2.76 2.43
N THR A 6 13.28 2.30 1.25
CA THR A 6 12.56 1.22 0.54
C THR A 6 12.57 -0.08 1.35
N ALA A 7 13.72 -0.47 1.92
CA ALA A 7 13.83 -1.69 2.69
C ALA A 7 12.97 -1.67 3.97
N MET A 8 12.98 -0.56 4.71
CA MET A 8 12.15 -0.41 5.91
C MET A 8 10.66 -0.45 5.56
N THR A 9 10.26 0.27 4.50
CA THR A 9 8.88 0.27 4.01
C THR A 9 8.44 -1.14 3.60
N ALA A 10 9.27 -1.85 2.84
CA ALA A 10 8.99 -3.22 2.41
C ALA A 10 8.84 -4.17 3.60
N ALA A 11 9.72 -4.08 4.60
CA ALA A 11 9.66 -4.93 5.79
C ALA A 11 8.37 -4.71 6.60
N ILE A 12 7.99 -3.46 6.85
CA ILE A 12 6.76 -3.11 7.57
C ILE A 12 5.53 -3.62 6.81
N LEU A 13 5.47 -3.39 5.49
CA LEU A 13 4.33 -3.82 4.67
C LEU A 13 4.28 -5.35 4.51
N ALA A 14 5.42 -6.05 4.51
CA ALA A 14 5.47 -7.50 4.52
C ALA A 14 4.87 -8.10 5.80
N LEU A 15 5.22 -7.55 6.97
CA LEU A 15 4.61 -7.96 8.24
C LEU A 15 3.11 -7.68 8.27
N PHE A 16 2.70 -6.53 7.74
CA PHE A 16 1.29 -6.19 7.61
C PHE A 16 0.54 -7.12 6.65
N PHE A 17 1.17 -7.49 5.53
CA PHE A 17 0.63 -8.48 4.59
C PHE A 17 0.43 -9.85 5.24
N ILE A 18 1.40 -10.33 6.04
CA ILE A 18 1.28 -11.58 6.79
C ILE A 18 0.08 -11.52 7.75
N TYR A 19 -0.08 -10.41 8.46
CA TYR A 19 -1.24 -10.21 9.33
C TYR A 19 -2.57 -10.30 8.56
N LEU A 20 -2.69 -9.62 7.41
CA LEU A 20 -3.91 -9.66 6.59
C LEU A 20 -4.14 -11.05 5.99
N SER A 21 -3.08 -11.75 5.57
CA SER A 21 -3.16 -13.13 5.09
C SER A 21 -3.66 -14.07 6.17
N TYR A 22 -3.20 -13.91 7.41
CA TYR A 22 -3.71 -14.66 8.55
C TYR A 22 -5.21 -14.43 8.77
N GLN A 23 -5.70 -13.20 8.63
CA GLN A 23 -7.13 -12.90 8.75
C GLN A 23 -7.96 -13.64 7.67
N VAL A 24 -7.46 -13.69 6.43
CA VAL A 24 -8.12 -14.44 5.35
C VAL A 24 -8.15 -15.95 5.66
N VAL A 25 -7.02 -16.52 6.07
CA VAL A 25 -6.93 -17.95 6.42
C VAL A 25 -7.86 -18.28 7.59
N LYS A 26 -7.86 -17.46 8.64
CA LYS A 26 -8.75 -17.64 9.79
C LYS A 26 -10.22 -17.66 9.38
N GLN A 27 -10.62 -16.75 8.46
CA GLN A 27 -12.00 -16.69 7.98
C GLN A 27 -12.35 -17.90 7.11
N ARG A 28 -11.41 -18.36 6.25
CA ARG A 28 -11.60 -19.59 5.44
C ARG A 28 -11.86 -20.82 6.30
N VAL A 29 -11.08 -20.99 7.36
CA VAL A 29 -11.27 -22.10 8.31
C VAL A 29 -12.63 -21.99 9.01
N ARG A 30 -13.04 -20.78 9.40
CA ARG A 30 -14.31 -20.55 10.07
C ARG A 30 -15.52 -20.84 9.20
N THR A 31 -15.43 -20.54 7.90
CA THR A 31 -16.56 -20.68 6.94
C THR A 31 -16.47 -21.93 6.09
N GLU A 32 -15.46 -22.78 6.32
CA GLU A 32 -15.16 -23.99 5.52
C GLU A 32 -15.09 -23.71 4.01
N THR A 33 -14.66 -22.48 3.64
CA THR A 33 -14.60 -21.99 2.27
C THR A 33 -13.18 -22.09 1.71
N SER A 34 -12.93 -23.04 0.79
CA SER A 34 -11.62 -23.26 0.17
C SER A 34 -11.29 -22.21 -0.89
N PHE A 35 -12.27 -21.76 -1.68
CA PHE A 35 -12.09 -20.82 -2.79
C PHE A 35 -13.13 -19.70 -2.77
N GLY A 36 -12.77 -18.55 -3.36
CA GLY A 36 -13.68 -17.42 -3.44
C GLY A 36 -13.99 -16.82 -2.06
N ALA A 37 -15.10 -16.12 -1.97
CA ALA A 37 -15.63 -15.55 -0.73
C ALA A 37 -16.80 -16.38 -0.16
N GLY A 38 -17.35 -17.31 -0.94
CA GLY A 38 -18.65 -17.90 -0.62
C GLY A 38 -19.72 -16.81 -0.64
N ASN A 39 -20.70 -16.91 0.25
CA ASN A 39 -21.70 -15.86 0.51
C ASN A 39 -21.40 -15.12 1.83
N ASP A 40 -20.11 -14.90 2.14
CA ASP A 40 -19.67 -14.31 3.40
C ASP A 40 -19.09 -12.91 3.18
N GLU A 41 -19.83 -11.87 3.55
CA GLU A 41 -19.42 -10.46 3.44
C GLU A 41 -18.15 -10.17 4.25
N HIS A 42 -17.92 -10.87 5.36
CA HIS A 42 -16.70 -10.70 6.14
C HIS A 42 -15.48 -11.25 5.38
N MET A 43 -15.65 -12.37 4.66
CA MET A 43 -14.61 -12.89 3.78
C MET A 43 -14.27 -11.90 2.67
N ASP A 44 -15.26 -11.29 2.04
CA ASP A 44 -15.05 -10.27 1.02
C ASP A 44 -14.28 -9.07 1.57
N MET A 45 -14.62 -8.64 2.78
CA MET A 45 -13.95 -7.53 3.44
C MET A 45 -12.47 -7.85 3.74
N VAL A 46 -12.14 -9.00 4.35
CA VAL A 46 -10.74 -9.34 4.67
C VAL A 46 -9.90 -9.60 3.42
N ARG A 47 -10.48 -10.18 2.38
CA ARG A 47 -9.83 -10.35 1.08
C ARG A 47 -9.60 -9.00 0.39
N GLY A 48 -10.58 -8.12 0.44
CA GLY A 48 -10.46 -6.76 -0.10
C GLY A 48 -9.35 -5.96 0.59
N CYS A 49 -9.15 -6.12 1.89
CA CYS A 49 -8.02 -5.53 2.62
C CYS A 49 -6.68 -6.05 2.11
N GLN A 50 -6.54 -7.37 1.95
CA GLN A 50 -5.33 -8.02 1.47
C GLN A 50 -5.01 -7.66 0.02
N SER A 51 -6.00 -7.77 -0.88
CA SER A 51 -5.89 -7.47 -2.31
C SER A 51 -5.43 -6.04 -2.56
N ASN A 52 -6.06 -5.09 -1.89
CA ASN A 52 -5.72 -3.68 -2.01
C ASN A 52 -4.25 -3.38 -1.58
N LEU A 53 -3.74 -4.06 -0.55
CA LEU A 53 -2.33 -3.93 -0.18
C LEU A 53 -1.41 -4.44 -1.29
N ILE A 54 -1.71 -5.62 -1.85
CA ILE A 54 -0.90 -6.25 -2.91
C ILE A 54 -0.90 -5.42 -4.20
N GLU A 55 -2.03 -4.84 -4.57
CA GLU A 55 -2.19 -4.08 -5.82
C GLU A 55 -1.30 -2.83 -5.87
N TYR A 56 -1.16 -2.11 -4.76
CA TYR A 56 -0.44 -0.83 -4.74
C TYR A 56 1.01 -0.93 -4.26
N THR A 57 1.33 -1.91 -3.40
CA THR A 57 2.64 -2.00 -2.76
C THR A 57 3.79 -2.23 -3.73
N PRO A 58 3.74 -3.19 -4.69
CA PRO A 58 4.88 -3.48 -5.55
C PRO A 58 5.30 -2.27 -6.39
N VAL A 59 4.35 -1.60 -7.02
CA VAL A 59 4.63 -0.42 -7.86
C VAL A 59 5.22 0.71 -7.03
N THR A 60 4.68 0.96 -5.84
CA THR A 60 5.19 2.01 -4.95
C THR A 60 6.60 1.71 -4.47
N LEU A 61 6.91 0.46 -4.09
CA LEU A 61 8.26 0.05 -3.68
C LEU A 61 9.27 0.17 -4.81
N ILE A 62 8.89 -0.18 -6.03
CA ILE A 62 9.75 0.00 -7.22
C ILE A 62 10.04 1.49 -7.43
N MET A 63 9.03 2.35 -7.37
CA MET A 63 9.22 3.79 -7.53
C MET A 63 10.10 4.39 -6.42
N LEU A 64 9.91 3.99 -5.17
CA LEU A 64 10.77 4.40 -4.04
C LEU A 64 12.22 3.95 -4.28
N ALA A 65 12.43 2.69 -4.69
CA ALA A 65 13.77 2.15 -4.95
C ALA A 65 14.48 2.91 -6.08
N LEU A 66 13.80 3.18 -7.19
CA LEU A 66 14.37 3.94 -8.31
C LEU A 66 14.79 5.35 -7.89
N LEU A 67 13.97 6.05 -7.12
CA LEU A 67 14.30 7.38 -6.62
C LEU A 67 15.45 7.35 -5.61
N GLU A 68 15.46 6.36 -4.72
CA GLU A 68 16.51 6.20 -3.71
C GLU A 68 17.86 5.86 -4.36
N LEU A 69 17.89 5.00 -5.39
CA LEU A 69 19.06 4.72 -6.22
C LEU A 69 19.55 5.94 -7.01
N SER A 70 18.65 6.82 -7.39
CA SER A 70 18.98 8.08 -8.07
C SER A 70 19.44 9.19 -7.13
N SER A 71 19.75 8.86 -5.87
CA SER A 71 20.17 9.82 -4.82
C SER A 71 19.17 10.96 -4.60
N ALA A 72 17.88 10.69 -4.77
CA ALA A 72 16.83 11.64 -4.48
C ALA A 72 16.81 12.02 -2.98
N ASN A 73 16.22 13.17 -2.66
CA ASN A 73 16.20 13.68 -1.29
C ASN A 73 15.60 12.66 -0.31
N HIS A 74 16.43 12.15 0.59
CA HIS A 74 16.09 11.08 1.53
C HIS A 74 14.93 11.44 2.45
N MET A 75 14.86 12.69 2.94
CA MET A 75 13.78 13.15 3.82
C MET A 75 12.43 13.16 3.07
N ALA A 76 12.42 13.62 1.83
CA ALA A 76 11.22 13.63 1.01
C ALA A 76 10.72 12.19 0.71
N LEU A 77 11.64 11.26 0.42
CA LEU A 77 11.31 9.84 0.26
C LEU A 77 10.72 9.24 1.53
N MET A 78 11.30 9.53 2.70
CA MET A 78 10.76 9.08 3.98
C MET A 78 9.32 9.58 4.19
N VAL A 79 9.06 10.85 3.94
CA VAL A 79 7.71 11.43 4.09
C VAL A 79 6.72 10.73 3.17
N LEU A 80 7.08 10.50 1.90
CA LEU A 80 6.21 9.81 0.94
C LEU A 80 5.98 8.34 1.32
N ALA A 81 7.01 7.64 1.79
CA ALA A 81 6.91 6.26 2.26
C ALA A 81 5.98 6.15 3.48
N VAL A 82 6.13 7.06 4.45
CA VAL A 82 5.26 7.11 5.63
C VAL A 82 3.82 7.45 5.24
N ALA A 83 3.60 8.41 4.34
CA ALA A 83 2.27 8.76 3.84
C ALA A 83 1.61 7.56 3.14
N PHE A 84 2.35 6.81 2.33
CA PHE A 84 1.87 5.58 1.70
C PHE A 84 1.47 4.53 2.75
N MET A 85 2.33 4.25 3.73
CA MET A 85 2.03 3.29 4.81
C MET A 85 0.79 3.69 5.60
N ILE A 86 0.67 4.97 5.98
CA ILE A 86 -0.54 5.49 6.65
C ILE A 86 -1.77 5.25 5.78
N GLY A 87 -1.70 5.51 4.48
CA GLY A 87 -2.78 5.21 3.54
C GLY A 87 -3.19 3.72 3.56
N ARG A 88 -2.24 2.80 3.64
CA ARG A 88 -2.51 1.35 3.70
C ARG A 88 -3.18 0.93 5.00
N PHE A 89 -2.66 1.40 6.14
CA PHE A 89 -3.27 1.11 7.44
C PHE A 89 -4.68 1.73 7.56
N LEU A 90 -4.82 2.98 7.13
CA LEU A 90 -6.10 3.69 7.17
C LEU A 90 -7.16 3.03 6.26
N HIS A 91 -6.74 2.45 5.12
CA HIS A 91 -7.64 1.71 4.24
C HIS A 91 -8.23 0.48 4.94
N VAL A 92 -7.39 -0.33 5.58
CA VAL A 92 -7.83 -1.52 6.33
C VAL A 92 -8.76 -1.12 7.48
N PHE A 93 -8.39 -0.09 8.24
CA PHE A 93 -9.24 0.45 9.28
C PHE A 93 -10.60 0.94 8.73
N GLY A 94 -10.58 1.63 7.61
CA GLY A 94 -11.78 2.12 6.92
C GLY A 94 -12.69 0.99 6.42
N MET A 95 -12.11 -0.12 5.93
CA MET A 95 -12.84 -1.31 5.51
C MET A 95 -13.57 -1.96 6.68
N HIS A 96 -12.90 -2.15 7.82
CA HIS A 96 -13.52 -2.70 9.03
C HIS A 96 -14.65 -1.81 9.56
N ARG A 97 -14.46 -0.49 9.54
CA ARG A 97 -15.51 0.46 9.96
C ARG A 97 -16.71 0.44 9.01
N HIS A 98 -16.48 0.34 7.72
CA HIS A 98 -17.55 0.26 6.73
C HIS A 98 -18.35 -1.04 6.89
N HIS A 99 -17.69 -2.17 7.05
CA HIS A 99 -18.33 -3.45 7.33
C HIS A 99 -19.16 -3.42 8.62
N ALA A 100 -18.75 -2.63 9.62
CA ALA A 100 -19.52 -2.38 10.85
C ALA A 100 -20.65 -1.33 10.68
N GLY A 101 -21.08 -1.00 9.46
CA GLY A 101 -22.17 -0.06 9.17
C GLY A 101 -21.82 1.42 9.41
N LYS A 102 -20.51 1.75 9.53
CA LYS A 102 -20.05 3.13 9.77
C LYS A 102 -19.63 3.81 8.46
N THR A 103 -19.23 5.08 8.57
CA THR A 103 -18.85 5.93 7.42
C THR A 103 -17.73 5.36 6.56
N VAL A 104 -17.82 5.55 5.25
CA VAL A 104 -16.79 5.22 4.25
C VAL A 104 -15.64 6.22 4.16
N LYS A 105 -15.71 7.35 4.87
CA LYS A 105 -14.76 8.48 4.74
C LYS A 105 -13.30 8.07 4.93
N PHE A 106 -13.00 7.21 5.89
CA PHE A 106 -11.62 6.75 6.13
C PHE A 106 -11.04 5.97 4.94
N ARG A 107 -11.86 5.15 4.30
CA ARG A 107 -11.46 4.42 3.09
C ARG A 107 -11.20 5.38 1.92
N GLN A 108 -12.05 6.41 1.75
CA GLN A 108 -11.86 7.43 0.71
C GLN A 108 -10.58 8.23 0.93
N ILE A 109 -10.34 8.72 2.16
CA ILE A 109 -9.11 9.44 2.52
C ILE A 109 -7.87 8.56 2.27
N ALA A 110 -7.91 7.31 2.67
CA ALA A 110 -6.82 6.36 2.45
C ALA A 110 -6.49 6.18 0.97
N MET A 111 -7.51 6.05 0.11
CA MET A 111 -7.32 5.93 -1.34
C MET A 111 -6.73 7.20 -1.95
N VAL A 112 -7.27 8.37 -1.59
CA VAL A 112 -6.74 9.66 -2.07
C VAL A 112 -5.28 9.83 -1.64
N THR A 113 -4.94 9.56 -0.37
CA THR A 113 -3.56 9.63 0.13
C THR A 113 -2.62 8.72 -0.69
N THR A 114 -3.04 7.49 -0.96
CA THR A 114 -2.25 6.54 -1.76
C THR A 114 -2.02 7.03 -3.18
N TRP A 115 -3.08 7.42 -3.87
CA TRP A 115 -2.99 7.88 -5.25
C TRP A 115 -2.14 9.15 -5.36
N THR A 116 -2.32 10.11 -4.45
CA THR A 116 -1.51 11.33 -4.39
C THR A 116 -0.03 10.99 -4.21
N THR A 117 0.30 10.09 -3.29
CA THR A 117 1.68 9.65 -3.07
C THR A 117 2.27 9.00 -4.33
N MET A 118 1.53 8.12 -4.97
CA MET A 118 1.97 7.46 -6.21
C MET A 118 2.17 8.45 -7.35
N VAL A 119 1.26 9.41 -7.51
CA VAL A 119 1.39 10.47 -8.53
C VAL A 119 2.64 11.32 -8.30
N ILE A 120 2.91 11.72 -7.04
CA ILE A 120 4.11 12.48 -6.70
C ILE A 120 5.38 11.68 -7.04
N LEU A 121 5.45 10.41 -6.65
CA LEU A 121 6.59 9.52 -6.97
C LEU A 121 6.78 9.38 -8.48
N ALA A 122 5.71 9.14 -9.22
CA ALA A 122 5.76 8.98 -10.67
C ALA A 122 6.22 10.25 -11.39
N LEU A 123 5.67 11.41 -11.02
CA LEU A 123 6.08 12.70 -11.60
C LEU A 123 7.54 13.03 -11.26
N TRP A 124 8.00 12.68 -10.06
CA TRP A 124 9.40 12.87 -9.68
C TRP A 124 10.35 12.00 -10.52
N ILE A 125 10.00 10.74 -10.77
CA ILE A 125 10.78 9.86 -11.66
C ILE A 125 10.81 10.42 -13.09
N ILE A 126 9.65 10.84 -13.62
CA ILE A 126 9.56 11.45 -14.96
C ILE A 126 10.46 12.69 -15.04
N TYR A 127 10.40 13.57 -14.05
CA TYR A 127 11.25 14.76 -13.98
C TYR A 127 12.74 14.40 -14.02
N LEU A 128 13.19 13.42 -13.21
CA LEU A 128 14.58 12.97 -13.22
C LEU A 128 14.98 12.36 -14.57
N CYS A 129 14.12 11.54 -15.17
CA CYS A 129 14.39 10.95 -16.49
C CYS A 129 14.55 12.03 -17.57
N VAL A 130 13.70 13.05 -17.55
CA VAL A 130 13.78 14.15 -18.51
C VAL A 130 15.04 14.99 -18.30
N THR A 131 15.33 15.38 -17.05
CA THR A 131 16.46 16.28 -16.75
C THR A 131 17.82 15.59 -16.93
N VAL A 132 17.94 14.32 -16.54
CA VAL A 132 19.22 13.60 -16.63
C VAL A 132 19.51 13.10 -18.05
N ASN A 133 18.49 12.64 -18.79
CA ASN A 133 18.72 11.97 -20.08
C ASN A 133 18.45 12.85 -21.31
N LEU A 134 17.71 13.94 -21.17
CA LEU A 134 17.39 14.81 -22.30
C LEU A 134 18.10 16.19 -22.24
N LEU A 135 18.66 16.56 -21.09
CA LEU A 135 19.35 17.83 -20.90
C LEU A 135 20.85 17.66 -20.61
N SER A 136 21.35 16.43 -20.51
CA SER A 136 22.77 16.07 -20.46
C SER A 136 23.27 15.65 -21.84
#